data_223961d96ab214992475be77235ae618
#
_entry.id   223961d96ab214992475be77235ae618
#
_cell.length_a   1.000
_cell.length_b   1.000
_cell.length_c   1.000
_cell.angle_alpha   90.00
_cell.angle_beta   90.00
_cell.angle_gamma   90.00
#
_symmetry.space_group_name_H-M   'P 1'
#
loop_
_entity.id
_entity.type
_entity.pdbx_description
1 polymer ?
#
loop_
_entity_poly.entity_id
_entity_poly.type
_entity_poly.pdbx_seq_one_letter_code
_entity_poly.pdbx_strand_id
1 'polypeptide(L)'
;AGGVMADQWKEYFYCEAMPANILATKGHKKVTGRSSNYKGDENIITNGSMIAVADGQCMLIVEQGKVVEVCAEPGEFLYDTSTEPSIFSGKLGDGIGDVFRNIGKRFTFGGEAPKDQRVYYFNTKELIGNKYGTASPVPFRVVDQRAAIDIDVGIRCFGEYSYHIANPLLFYTNVCGNVSEDYDRSNLDSQLKTELLTALQPAFAKISEMGIRYSALPGHTVELADALNEALSAKWRDLRGIEVVSFGVSSVTANEEDEKMIKEMQRNAAFMDPTRAAAHLAGATGDAMKTAAANPNGAVGAFMGMGMAGGMAGAQMGTLYQQGAQQQAAQAQAAPAAAGWTCACGQAGNTGKFCANCGKPA
;
A
#
# COMPACT_ATOMS: atom_id res chain seq x y z
N ALA A 1 57.71 -11.44 -19.90
CA ALA A 1 57.69 -11.73 -18.46
C ALA A 1 56.91 -10.67 -17.61
N GLY A 2 56.69 -9.47 -18.12
CA GLY A 2 55.98 -8.42 -17.39
C GLY A 2 54.43 -8.55 -17.37
N GLY A 3 53.85 -9.25 -18.35
CA GLY A 3 52.36 -9.37 -18.40
C GLY A 3 51.75 -10.33 -17.41
N VAL A 4 52.51 -11.36 -17.02
CA VAL A 4 52.01 -12.38 -16.05
C VAL A 4 52.04 -11.87 -14.60
N MET A 5 52.89 -10.87 -14.30
CA MET A 5 52.93 -10.27 -12.97
C MET A 5 51.84 -9.23 -12.74
N ALA A 6 51.38 -8.52 -13.78
CA ALA A 6 50.33 -7.52 -13.66
C ALA A 6 48.95 -8.15 -13.34
N ASP A 7 48.69 -9.36 -13.84
CA ASP A 7 47.42 -10.08 -13.58
C ASP A 7 47.34 -10.68 -12.18
N GLN A 8 48.48 -10.81 -11.46
CA GLN A 8 48.48 -11.35 -10.09
C GLN A 8 48.05 -10.33 -9.01
N TRP A 9 47.94 -9.06 -9.36
CA TRP A 9 47.60 -7.99 -8.42
C TRP A 9 46.11 -7.56 -8.52
N LYS A 10 45.39 -8.04 -9.53
CA LYS A 10 43.97 -7.71 -9.70
C LYS A 10 43.16 -8.48 -8.66
N GLU A 11 42.33 -7.76 -7.98
CA GLU A 11 41.45 -8.29 -6.94
C GLU A 11 40.07 -8.64 -7.55
N TYR A 12 39.40 -9.57 -6.91
CA TYR A 12 38.02 -9.92 -7.27
C TYR A 12 37.12 -9.71 -6.05
N PHE A 13 36.22 -8.74 -6.15
CA PHE A 13 35.24 -8.45 -5.11
C PHE A 13 33.91 -9.10 -5.45
N TYR A 14 33.28 -9.69 -4.43
CA TYR A 14 31.97 -10.31 -4.56
C TYR A 14 31.23 -10.28 -3.23
N CYS A 15 29.91 -10.48 -3.32
CA CYS A 15 29.06 -10.81 -2.20
C CYS A 15 28.29 -12.07 -2.54
N GLU A 16 28.25 -13.01 -1.61
CA GLU A 16 27.39 -14.17 -1.74
C GLU A 16 25.91 -13.78 -1.66
N ALA A 17 25.01 -14.73 -1.93
CA ALA A 17 23.57 -14.47 -1.84
C ALA A 17 23.20 -13.98 -0.44
N MET A 18 22.76 -12.73 -0.34
CA MET A 18 22.36 -12.12 0.93
C MET A 18 21.08 -12.77 1.45
N PRO A 19 21.06 -13.27 2.69
CA PRO A 19 19.83 -13.75 3.32
C PRO A 19 18.88 -12.58 3.60
N ALA A 20 17.60 -12.87 3.83
CA ALA A 20 16.56 -11.84 4.01
C ALA A 20 16.74 -10.98 5.27
N ASN A 21 17.57 -11.41 6.23
CA ASN A 21 17.85 -10.61 7.41
C ASN A 21 18.98 -9.59 7.21
N ILE A 22 19.78 -9.68 6.14
CA ILE A 22 20.87 -8.75 5.87
C ILE A 22 20.44 -7.75 4.80
N LEU A 23 20.51 -6.46 5.13
CA LEU A 23 20.14 -5.34 4.27
C LEU A 23 21.33 -4.78 3.50
N ALA A 24 22.49 -4.74 4.14
CA ALA A 24 23.75 -4.29 3.55
C ALA A 24 24.91 -5.07 4.13
N THR A 25 25.95 -5.27 3.33
CA THR A 25 27.19 -5.94 3.76
C THR A 25 28.40 -5.35 3.05
N LYS A 26 29.57 -5.46 3.69
CA LYS A 26 30.85 -5.12 3.05
C LYS A 26 31.22 -6.21 2.07
N GLY A 27 31.70 -5.84 0.88
CA GLY A 27 32.18 -6.78 -0.12
C GLY A 27 33.46 -7.47 0.31
N HIS A 28 33.56 -8.75 -0.04
CA HIS A 28 34.73 -9.58 0.30
C HIS A 28 35.64 -9.76 -0.91
N LYS A 29 36.95 -9.71 -0.65
CA LYS A 29 37.97 -10.07 -1.65
C LYS A 29 38.05 -11.58 -1.77
N LYS A 30 38.01 -12.13 -2.98
CA LYS A 30 38.22 -13.54 -3.25
C LYS A 30 39.72 -13.83 -3.14
N VAL A 31 40.11 -14.48 -2.03
CA VAL A 31 41.47 -14.96 -1.83
C VAL A 31 41.59 -16.34 -2.47
N THR A 32 42.23 -16.42 -3.64
CA THR A 32 42.59 -17.71 -4.26
C THR A 32 43.99 -18.06 -3.82
N GLY A 33 44.30 -19.35 -3.66
CA GLY A 33 45.64 -19.83 -3.25
C GLY A 33 46.82 -19.45 -4.19
N ARG A 34 46.52 -18.71 -5.27
CA ARG A 34 47.50 -18.11 -6.21
C ARG A 34 47.61 -16.59 -6.06
N SER A 35 46.82 -15.97 -5.20
CA SER A 35 46.90 -14.53 -4.96
C SER A 35 48.05 -14.28 -3.97
N SER A 36 49.05 -13.52 -4.42
CA SER A 36 50.21 -13.16 -3.61
C SER A 36 49.94 -11.96 -2.66
N ASN A 37 48.77 -11.36 -2.70
CA ASN A 37 48.42 -10.15 -1.96
C ASN A 37 47.71 -10.45 -0.65
N TYR A 38 48.30 -11.27 0.22
CA TYR A 38 47.78 -11.56 1.56
C TYR A 38 47.91 -10.38 2.56
N LYS A 39 48.63 -9.31 2.18
CA LYS A 39 48.94 -8.16 3.04
C LYS A 39 48.36 -6.86 2.52
N GLY A 40 47.56 -6.89 1.44
CA GLY A 40 46.91 -5.70 0.92
C GLY A 40 45.87 -5.16 1.90
N ASP A 41 45.87 -3.87 2.08
CA ASP A 41 44.84 -3.17 2.87
C ASP A 41 43.45 -3.54 2.31
N GLU A 42 42.54 -4.00 3.17
CA GLU A 42 41.19 -4.39 2.78
C GLU A 42 40.40 -3.22 2.17
N ASN A 43 40.82 -2.00 2.44
CA ASN A 43 40.16 -0.77 2.03
C ASN A 43 40.85 -0.10 0.83
N ILE A 44 41.49 -0.86 -0.04
CA ILE A 44 42.06 -0.37 -1.31
C ILE A 44 41.60 -1.27 -2.43
N ILE A 45 41.07 -0.65 -3.50
CA ILE A 45 40.65 -1.33 -4.73
C ILE A 45 41.69 -1.03 -5.80
N THR A 46 42.41 -2.04 -6.27
CA THR A 46 43.42 -1.87 -7.31
C THR A 46 42.73 -1.59 -8.67
N ASN A 47 43.25 -0.66 -9.44
CA ASN A 47 42.76 -0.41 -10.81
C ASN A 47 42.83 -1.68 -11.66
N GLY A 48 41.75 -1.99 -12.37
CA GLY A 48 41.59 -3.24 -13.13
C GLY A 48 41.10 -4.43 -12.28
N SER A 49 40.70 -4.22 -11.03
CA SER A 49 40.02 -5.24 -10.22
C SER A 49 38.61 -5.52 -10.78
N MET A 50 38.18 -6.78 -10.61
CA MET A 50 36.85 -7.21 -11.04
C MET A 50 35.88 -7.13 -9.85
N ILE A 51 34.69 -6.65 -10.09
CA ILE A 51 33.63 -6.56 -9.11
C ILE A 51 32.41 -7.27 -9.67
N ALA A 52 31.96 -8.32 -8.96
CA ALA A 52 30.79 -9.09 -9.31
C ALA A 52 29.55 -8.55 -8.57
N VAL A 53 28.44 -8.39 -9.28
CA VAL A 53 27.13 -8.02 -8.73
C VAL A 53 26.17 -9.14 -9.09
N ALA A 54 25.52 -9.72 -8.08
CA ALA A 54 24.51 -10.75 -8.28
C ALA A 54 23.12 -10.15 -8.47
N ASP A 55 22.21 -10.92 -9.04
CA ASP A 55 20.79 -10.50 -9.15
C ASP A 55 20.18 -10.27 -7.76
N GLY A 56 19.42 -9.18 -7.63
CA GLY A 56 18.86 -8.76 -6.34
C GLY A 56 19.85 -8.06 -5.40
N GLN A 57 21.00 -7.62 -5.91
CA GLN A 57 21.98 -6.82 -5.20
C GLN A 57 22.23 -5.49 -5.92
N CYS A 58 22.60 -4.48 -5.15
CA CYS A 58 23.18 -3.26 -5.66
C CYS A 58 24.54 -3.04 -4.99
N MET A 59 25.55 -2.76 -5.79
CA MET A 59 26.90 -2.46 -5.34
C MET A 59 27.12 -0.96 -5.28
N LEU A 60 27.75 -0.50 -4.21
CA LEU A 60 28.29 0.86 -4.07
C LEU A 60 29.79 0.81 -3.83
N ILE A 61 30.54 1.66 -4.51
CA ILE A 61 31.94 1.93 -4.19
C ILE A 61 32.00 3.27 -3.45
N VAL A 62 32.59 3.25 -2.28
CA VAL A 62 32.79 4.42 -1.42
C VAL A 62 34.27 4.72 -1.33
N GLU A 63 34.66 5.94 -1.72
CA GLU A 63 36.02 6.45 -1.65
C GLU A 63 36.04 7.64 -0.69
N GLN A 64 36.83 7.53 0.38
CA GLN A 64 36.95 8.56 1.43
C GLN A 64 35.59 9.04 1.95
N GLY A 65 34.64 8.12 2.17
CA GLY A 65 33.29 8.42 2.64
C GLY A 65 32.34 8.97 1.57
N LYS A 66 32.76 9.07 0.30
CA LYS A 66 31.94 9.51 -0.82
C LYS A 66 31.64 8.34 -1.76
N VAL A 67 30.37 8.18 -2.12
CA VAL A 67 29.98 7.19 -3.15
C VAL A 67 30.48 7.67 -4.51
N VAL A 68 31.29 6.82 -5.17
CA VAL A 68 31.88 7.11 -6.51
C VAL A 68 31.31 6.22 -7.59
N GLU A 69 30.81 5.02 -7.27
CA GLU A 69 30.19 4.09 -8.21
C GLU A 69 28.91 3.51 -7.63
N VAL A 70 27.90 3.29 -8.47
CA VAL A 70 26.66 2.58 -8.16
C VAL A 70 26.37 1.60 -9.28
N CYS A 71 26.19 0.33 -8.96
CA CYS A 71 25.83 -0.70 -9.94
C CYS A 71 24.76 -1.65 -9.38
N ALA A 72 23.61 -1.71 -10.05
CA ALA A 72 22.52 -2.64 -9.76
C ALA A 72 22.27 -3.62 -10.91
N GLU A 73 23.13 -3.61 -11.92
CA GLU A 73 23.07 -4.58 -13.01
C GLU A 73 23.85 -5.85 -12.62
N PRO A 74 23.26 -7.04 -12.73
CA PRO A 74 23.97 -8.28 -12.50
C PRO A 74 25.09 -8.46 -13.53
N GLY A 75 26.26 -8.86 -13.06
CA GLY A 75 27.40 -9.11 -13.95
C GLY A 75 28.75 -8.93 -13.25
N GLU A 76 29.80 -8.97 -14.07
CA GLU A 76 31.17 -8.70 -13.64
C GLU A 76 31.66 -7.42 -14.29
N PHE A 77 32.11 -6.48 -13.47
CA PHE A 77 32.52 -5.14 -13.91
C PHE A 77 34.00 -4.92 -13.60
N LEU A 78 34.69 -4.30 -14.55
CA LEU A 78 36.07 -3.90 -14.37
C LEU A 78 36.13 -2.52 -13.72
N TYR A 79 36.81 -2.43 -12.57
CA TYR A 79 37.03 -1.14 -11.91
C TYR A 79 38.15 -0.39 -12.60
N ASP A 80 37.84 0.75 -13.22
CA ASP A 80 38.79 1.61 -13.93
C ASP A 80 38.77 3.02 -13.35
N THR A 81 39.85 3.39 -12.68
CA THR A 81 40.01 4.71 -12.06
C THR A 81 40.22 5.85 -13.07
N SER A 82 40.44 5.56 -14.36
CA SER A 82 40.62 6.56 -15.41
C SER A 82 39.29 7.09 -15.97
N THR A 83 38.17 6.41 -15.63
CA THR A 83 36.83 6.81 -16.06
C THR A 83 36.17 7.72 -15.03
N GLU A 84 35.23 8.58 -15.50
CA GLU A 84 34.40 9.35 -14.57
C GLU A 84 33.49 8.43 -13.75
N PRO A 85 33.08 8.87 -12.53
CA PRO A 85 32.11 8.12 -11.72
C PRO A 85 30.87 7.74 -12.51
N SER A 86 30.50 6.48 -12.50
CA SER A 86 29.42 5.94 -13.31
C SER A 86 28.27 5.38 -12.48
N ILE A 87 27.09 5.37 -13.08
CA ILE A 87 25.86 4.85 -12.49
C ILE A 87 25.27 3.83 -13.45
N PHE A 88 25.23 2.59 -13.00
CA PHE A 88 24.51 1.51 -13.66
C PHE A 88 23.26 1.17 -12.80
N SER A 89 22.17 1.90 -13.02
CA SER A 89 20.96 1.80 -12.17
C SER A 89 20.19 0.50 -12.36
N GLY A 90 20.37 -0.17 -13.49
CA GLY A 90 19.70 -1.43 -13.76
C GLY A 90 18.18 -1.34 -13.54
N LYS A 91 17.65 -2.20 -12.66
CA LYS A 91 16.22 -2.25 -12.32
C LYS A 91 15.76 -1.18 -11.32
N LEU A 92 16.66 -0.37 -10.76
CA LEU A 92 16.35 0.57 -9.67
C LEU A 92 15.80 1.94 -10.11
N GLY A 93 15.61 2.16 -11.40
CA GLY A 93 14.97 3.35 -11.96
C GLY A 93 15.84 4.62 -11.96
N ASP A 94 15.31 5.68 -12.57
CA ASP A 94 16.05 6.91 -12.88
C ASP A 94 16.35 7.83 -11.69
N GLY A 95 15.60 7.68 -10.58
CA GLY A 95 15.74 8.55 -9.40
C GLY A 95 17.09 8.45 -8.70
N ILE A 96 17.82 7.35 -8.82
CA ILE A 96 19.17 7.17 -8.24
C ILE A 96 20.16 8.11 -8.87
N GLY A 97 20.07 8.35 -10.19
CA GLY A 97 20.96 9.24 -10.92
C GLY A 97 20.92 10.68 -10.41
N ASP A 98 19.75 11.18 -10.06
CA ASP A 98 19.59 12.54 -9.56
C ASP A 98 20.12 12.68 -8.11
N VAL A 99 19.88 11.68 -7.27
CA VAL A 99 20.43 11.62 -5.91
C VAL A 99 21.96 11.56 -5.96
N PHE A 100 22.53 10.73 -6.82
CA PHE A 100 23.97 10.61 -6.99
C PHE A 100 24.61 11.94 -7.46
N ARG A 101 24.04 12.61 -8.45
CA ARG A 101 24.51 13.93 -8.92
C ARG A 101 24.47 14.98 -7.82
N ASN A 102 23.46 14.97 -6.98
CA ASN A 102 23.31 15.92 -5.88
C ASN A 102 24.30 15.67 -4.74
N ILE A 103 24.60 14.40 -4.42
CA ILE A 103 25.60 14.02 -3.43
C ILE A 103 27.01 14.32 -3.98
N GLY A 104 27.26 14.03 -5.24
CA GLY A 104 28.55 14.23 -5.91
C GLY A 104 29.03 15.69 -5.97
N LYS A 105 28.12 16.65 -5.99
CA LYS A 105 28.45 18.08 -6.10
C LYS A 105 28.95 18.74 -4.81
N ARG A 106 28.87 18.10 -3.65
CA ARG A 106 29.06 18.77 -2.36
C ARG A 106 30.50 18.91 -1.89
N PHE A 107 31.48 18.10 -2.38
CA PHE A 107 32.85 18.18 -1.87
C PHE A 107 33.90 17.87 -2.94
N THR A 108 34.73 18.84 -3.23
CA THR A 108 36.04 18.67 -3.87
C THR A 108 37.12 18.97 -2.83
N PHE A 109 37.78 17.95 -2.32
CA PHE A 109 38.97 18.13 -1.47
C PHE A 109 40.20 17.63 -2.22
N GLY A 110 41.24 18.45 -2.29
CA GLY A 110 42.53 18.08 -2.80
C GLY A 110 43.42 17.48 -1.73
N GLY A 111 44.10 16.40 -2.07
CA GLY A 111 45.15 15.77 -1.24
C GLY A 111 45.39 14.33 -1.70
N GLU A 112 46.60 13.99 -2.10
CA GLU A 112 47.06 12.63 -2.35
C GLU A 112 47.36 11.91 -1.02
N ALA A 113 46.29 11.44 -0.34
CA ALA A 113 46.41 10.48 0.74
C ALA A 113 46.06 9.08 0.22
N PRO A 114 46.53 7.98 0.82
CA PRO A 114 46.06 6.64 0.47
C PRO A 114 44.53 6.63 0.57
N LYS A 115 43.89 6.34 -0.58
CA LYS A 115 42.44 6.42 -0.70
C LYS A 115 41.81 5.25 0.03
N ASP A 116 41.01 5.51 1.05
CA ASP A 116 40.15 4.50 1.67
C ASP A 116 38.99 4.21 0.71
N GLN A 117 39.00 3.03 0.09
CA GLN A 117 38.02 2.57 -0.88
C GLN A 117 37.32 1.30 -0.37
N ARG A 118 36.00 1.32 -0.32
CA ARG A 118 35.20 0.22 0.19
C ARG A 118 34.11 -0.15 -0.79
N VAL A 119 33.85 -1.45 -0.91
CA VAL A 119 32.73 -1.98 -1.69
C VAL A 119 31.64 -2.40 -0.73
N TYR A 120 30.44 -1.94 -0.94
CA TYR A 120 29.24 -2.34 -0.19
C TYR A 120 28.21 -2.94 -1.13
N TYR A 121 27.50 -3.95 -0.65
CA TYR A 121 26.40 -4.59 -1.34
C TYR A 121 25.12 -4.40 -0.55
N PHE A 122 24.03 -4.06 -1.25
CA PHE A 122 22.70 -3.83 -0.69
C PHE A 122 21.74 -4.87 -1.22
N ASN A 123 20.88 -5.39 -0.35
CA ASN A 123 19.82 -6.31 -0.72
C ASN A 123 18.66 -5.53 -1.30
N THR A 124 18.43 -5.67 -2.61
CA THR A 124 17.33 -5.01 -3.33
C THR A 124 16.14 -5.92 -3.56
N LYS A 125 16.19 -7.16 -3.03
CA LYS A 125 15.08 -8.11 -3.09
C LYS A 125 13.94 -7.67 -2.18
N GLU A 126 12.76 -8.18 -2.45
CA GLU A 126 11.62 -8.03 -1.56
C GLU A 126 11.87 -8.74 -0.22
N LEU A 127 11.72 -8.01 0.87
CA LEU A 127 11.89 -8.48 2.24
C LEU A 127 10.53 -8.81 2.82
N ILE A 128 10.17 -10.08 2.75
CA ILE A 128 8.88 -10.63 3.15
C ILE A 128 8.82 -11.02 4.64
N GLY A 129 7.63 -11.34 5.12
CA GLY A 129 7.40 -11.92 6.44
C GLY A 129 7.44 -10.91 7.60
N ASN A 130 7.21 -9.63 7.32
CA ASN A 130 7.14 -8.60 8.36
C ASN A 130 5.73 -8.56 8.94
N LYS A 131 5.57 -9.08 10.15
CA LYS A 131 4.28 -9.13 10.83
C LYS A 131 3.95 -7.81 11.52
N TYR A 132 2.71 -7.37 11.35
CA TYR A 132 2.17 -6.22 12.06
C TYR A 132 0.83 -6.56 12.73
N GLY A 133 0.47 -5.77 13.71
CA GLY A 133 -0.84 -5.83 14.35
C GLY A 133 -1.07 -4.55 15.13
N THR A 134 -2.29 -4.04 15.09
CA THR A 134 -2.69 -2.83 15.80
C THR A 134 -3.06 -3.18 17.24
N ALA A 135 -2.26 -2.75 18.19
CA ALA A 135 -2.53 -2.93 19.63
C ALA A 135 -3.77 -2.12 20.06
N SER A 136 -3.88 -0.89 19.55
CA SER A 136 -5.04 -0.02 19.72
C SER A 136 -5.85 0.08 18.44
N PRO A 137 -7.18 0.28 18.53
CA PRO A 137 -7.99 0.50 17.35
C PRO A 137 -7.51 1.72 16.55
N VAL A 138 -7.50 1.60 15.24
CA VAL A 138 -7.20 2.70 14.30
C VAL A 138 -8.51 3.24 13.77
N PRO A 139 -8.73 4.56 13.77
CA PRO A 139 -9.95 5.16 13.23
C PRO A 139 -10.10 4.84 11.74
N PHE A 140 -11.30 4.44 11.36
CA PHE A 140 -11.72 4.22 9.98
C PHE A 140 -13.08 4.89 9.77
N ARG A 141 -13.16 5.83 8.83
CA ARG A 141 -14.40 6.51 8.51
C ARG A 141 -15.29 5.60 7.67
N VAL A 142 -16.49 5.34 8.15
CA VAL A 142 -17.53 4.59 7.45
C VAL A 142 -18.53 5.57 6.87
N VAL A 143 -18.61 5.61 5.53
CA VAL A 143 -19.57 6.42 4.80
C VAL A 143 -20.53 5.52 4.03
N ASP A 144 -21.83 5.65 4.29
CA ASP A 144 -22.88 5.02 3.48
C ASP A 144 -23.93 6.09 3.13
N GLN A 145 -23.84 6.62 1.93
CA GLN A 145 -24.74 7.69 1.44
C GLN A 145 -26.21 7.25 1.41
N ARG A 146 -26.49 5.94 1.22
CA ARG A 146 -27.85 5.42 1.16
C ARG A 146 -28.49 5.33 2.55
N ALA A 147 -27.66 5.08 3.55
CA ALA A 147 -28.06 4.98 4.94
C ALA A 147 -27.89 6.31 5.69
N ALA A 148 -27.39 7.37 5.05
CA ALA A 148 -26.99 8.63 5.66
C ALA A 148 -26.06 8.43 6.87
N ILE A 149 -25.11 7.45 6.75
CA ILE A 149 -24.14 7.13 7.78
C ILE A 149 -22.82 7.82 7.42
N ASP A 150 -22.26 8.55 8.37
CA ASP A 150 -20.93 9.12 8.33
C ASP A 150 -20.37 9.12 9.75
N ILE A 151 -19.64 8.08 10.10
CA ILE A 151 -19.11 7.84 11.43
C ILE A 151 -17.69 7.27 11.38
N ASP A 152 -16.91 7.57 12.40
CA ASP A 152 -15.63 6.92 12.64
C ASP A 152 -15.80 5.69 13.52
N VAL A 153 -15.20 4.59 13.09
CA VAL A 153 -15.18 3.34 13.86
C VAL A 153 -13.74 2.95 14.15
N GLY A 154 -13.53 2.36 15.32
CA GLY A 154 -12.22 1.84 15.69
C GLY A 154 -12.02 0.45 15.13
N ILE A 155 -11.10 0.26 14.18
CA ILE A 155 -10.77 -1.05 13.63
C ILE A 155 -9.43 -1.56 14.15
N ARG A 156 -9.37 -2.87 14.41
CA ARG A 156 -8.12 -3.59 14.66
C ARG A 156 -7.84 -4.48 13.47
N CYS A 157 -6.59 -4.49 13.05
CA CYS A 157 -6.14 -5.37 11.98
C CYS A 157 -4.76 -5.95 12.28
N PHE A 158 -4.49 -7.10 11.68
CA PHE A 158 -3.16 -7.68 11.64
C PHE A 158 -2.92 -8.35 10.29
N GLY A 159 -1.65 -8.53 9.98
CA GLY A 159 -1.24 -9.14 8.72
C GLY A 159 0.27 -9.10 8.57
N GLU A 160 0.69 -9.17 7.34
CA GLU A 160 2.10 -9.11 6.95
C GLU A 160 2.29 -8.06 5.86
N TYR A 161 3.45 -7.42 5.86
CA TYR A 161 3.86 -6.52 4.80
C TYR A 161 5.24 -6.90 4.29
N SER A 162 5.54 -6.46 3.10
CA SER A 162 6.88 -6.54 2.54
C SER A 162 7.37 -5.17 2.10
N TYR A 163 8.67 -5.01 2.12
CA TYR A 163 9.34 -3.81 1.65
C TYR A 163 10.61 -4.17 0.89
N HIS A 164 11.16 -3.22 0.16
CA HIS A 164 12.47 -3.36 -0.45
C HIS A 164 13.28 -2.06 -0.32
N ILE A 165 14.58 -2.15 -0.54
CA ILE A 165 15.43 -0.99 -0.70
C ILE A 165 15.35 -0.56 -2.17
N ALA A 166 14.56 0.48 -2.45
CA ALA A 166 14.38 1.05 -3.77
C ALA A 166 15.54 1.97 -4.18
N ASN A 167 16.16 2.63 -3.21
CA ASN A 167 17.32 3.51 -3.43
C ASN A 167 18.45 3.21 -2.43
N PRO A 168 19.38 2.31 -2.78
CA PRO A 168 20.51 1.94 -1.93
C PRO A 168 21.43 3.10 -1.57
N LEU A 169 21.51 4.13 -2.40
CA LEU A 169 22.33 5.30 -2.13
C LEU A 169 21.78 6.14 -0.97
N LEU A 170 20.46 6.37 -0.94
CA LEU A 170 19.81 7.02 0.20
C LEU A 170 19.90 6.15 1.45
N PHE A 171 19.74 4.84 1.31
CA PHE A 171 19.87 3.91 2.42
C PHE A 171 21.29 3.94 3.02
N TYR A 172 22.32 3.92 2.19
CA TYR A 172 23.70 4.08 2.64
C TYR A 172 23.90 5.42 3.36
N THR A 173 23.49 6.53 2.74
CA THR A 173 23.78 7.86 3.25
C THR A 173 23.05 8.17 4.56
N ASN A 174 21.80 7.71 4.70
CA ASN A 174 20.92 8.15 5.79
C ASN A 174 20.63 7.05 6.84
N VAL A 175 20.97 5.79 6.57
CA VAL A 175 20.62 4.69 7.46
C VAL A 175 21.87 3.94 7.95
N CYS A 176 22.58 3.25 7.08
CA CYS A 176 23.64 2.33 7.52
C CYS A 176 25.05 2.95 7.53
N GLY A 177 25.35 3.89 6.65
CA GLY A 177 26.70 4.43 6.50
C GLY A 177 27.73 3.32 6.22
N ASN A 178 28.95 3.54 6.74
CA ASN A 178 30.02 2.53 6.67
C ASN A 178 29.77 1.39 7.67
N VAL A 179 29.29 0.25 7.19
CA VAL A 179 29.19 -0.96 8.00
C VAL A 179 30.55 -1.70 8.03
N SER A 180 30.87 -2.31 9.14
CA SER A 180 32.11 -3.08 9.28
C SER A 180 32.01 -4.45 8.61
N GLU A 181 30.88 -5.11 8.76
CA GLU A 181 30.54 -6.41 8.18
C GLU A 181 29.12 -6.38 7.59
N ASP A 182 28.12 -6.68 8.41
CA ASP A 182 26.73 -6.77 8.01
C ASP A 182 25.83 -5.72 8.69
N TYR A 183 24.81 -5.24 7.99
CA TYR A 183 23.71 -4.46 8.54
C TYR A 183 22.45 -5.32 8.58
N ASP A 184 22.12 -5.81 9.77
CA ASP A 184 20.94 -6.66 9.98
C ASP A 184 19.66 -5.81 10.03
N ARG A 185 18.57 -6.33 9.44
CA ARG A 185 17.26 -5.68 9.41
C ARG A 185 16.67 -5.41 10.79
N SER A 186 17.03 -6.22 11.80
CA SER A 186 16.57 -6.02 13.18
C SER A 186 16.91 -4.63 13.74
N ASN A 187 17.93 -3.98 13.22
CA ASN A 187 18.29 -2.61 13.58
C ASN A 187 17.24 -1.57 13.14
N LEU A 188 16.41 -1.91 12.16
CA LEU A 188 15.46 -1.01 11.54
C LEU A 188 13.99 -1.46 11.69
N ASP A 189 13.72 -2.75 11.79
CA ASP A 189 12.38 -3.33 11.77
C ASP A 189 11.42 -2.71 12.81
N SER A 190 11.91 -2.45 14.02
CA SER A 190 11.10 -1.84 15.08
C SER A 190 10.64 -0.43 14.70
N GLN A 191 11.53 0.37 14.12
CA GLN A 191 11.25 1.72 13.67
C GLN A 191 10.27 1.71 12.49
N LEU A 192 10.53 0.85 11.49
CA LEU A 192 9.65 0.71 10.32
C LEU A 192 8.24 0.29 10.73
N LYS A 193 8.12 -0.68 11.64
CA LYS A 193 6.82 -1.14 12.15
C LYS A 193 6.05 -0.01 12.83
N THR A 194 6.70 0.78 13.68
CA THR A 194 6.07 1.90 14.39
C THR A 194 5.58 2.97 13.41
N GLU A 195 6.40 3.33 12.44
CA GLU A 195 6.04 4.30 11.41
C GLU A 195 4.93 3.81 10.49
N LEU A 196 4.96 2.53 10.10
CA LEU A 196 3.90 1.88 9.33
C LEU A 196 2.56 1.93 10.07
N LEU A 197 2.53 1.56 11.35
CA LEU A 197 1.31 1.60 12.17
C LEU A 197 0.76 3.03 12.30
N THR A 198 1.63 4.03 12.39
CA THR A 198 1.23 5.44 12.39
C THR A 198 0.64 5.87 11.04
N ALA A 199 1.19 5.36 9.94
CA ALA A 199 0.72 5.66 8.58
C ALA A 199 -0.59 4.96 8.22
N LEU A 200 -1.04 3.96 8.99
CA LEU A 200 -2.32 3.28 8.74
C LEU A 200 -3.51 4.25 8.81
N GLN A 201 -3.50 5.21 9.74
CA GLN A 201 -4.62 6.14 9.87
C GLN A 201 -4.84 6.99 8.62
N PRO A 202 -3.85 7.72 8.06
CA PRO A 202 -4.03 8.45 6.81
C PRO A 202 -4.27 7.51 5.62
N ALA A 203 -3.69 6.31 5.58
CA ALA A 203 -3.95 5.35 4.54
C ALA A 203 -5.41 4.87 4.57
N PHE A 204 -5.96 4.57 5.74
CA PHE A 204 -7.36 4.18 5.89
C PHE A 204 -8.32 5.33 5.55
N ALA A 205 -7.96 6.57 5.88
CA ALA A 205 -8.75 7.74 5.45
C ALA A 205 -8.88 7.79 3.93
N LYS A 206 -7.77 7.63 3.22
CA LYS A 206 -7.75 7.60 1.74
C LYS A 206 -8.57 6.44 1.17
N ILE A 207 -8.46 5.24 1.74
CA ILE A 207 -9.25 4.07 1.33
C ILE A 207 -10.75 4.31 1.57
N SER A 208 -11.11 4.91 2.69
CA SER A 208 -12.50 5.28 2.99
C SER A 208 -13.06 6.31 1.98
N GLU A 209 -12.27 7.31 1.58
CA GLU A 209 -12.64 8.29 0.55
C GLU A 209 -12.94 7.64 -0.81
N MET A 210 -12.27 6.52 -1.12
CA MET A 210 -12.55 5.70 -2.31
C MET A 210 -13.85 4.90 -2.19
N GLY A 211 -14.56 4.98 -1.07
CA GLY A 211 -15.80 4.26 -0.82
C GLY A 211 -15.62 2.77 -0.44
N ILE A 212 -14.40 2.36 -0.14
CA ILE A 212 -14.08 0.98 0.25
C ILE A 212 -14.42 0.79 1.73
N ARG A 213 -15.19 -0.24 2.04
CA ARG A 213 -15.57 -0.58 3.43
C ARG A 213 -14.41 -1.27 4.16
N TYR A 214 -14.31 -1.07 5.49
CA TYR A 214 -13.26 -1.72 6.29
C TYR A 214 -13.28 -3.25 6.15
N SER A 215 -14.43 -3.87 6.03
CA SER A 215 -14.57 -5.33 5.84
C SER A 215 -14.04 -5.83 4.49
N ALA A 216 -13.85 -4.95 3.52
CA ALA A 216 -13.32 -5.27 2.19
C ALA A 216 -11.79 -5.05 2.09
N LEU A 217 -11.14 -4.50 3.13
CA LEU A 217 -9.68 -4.23 3.14
C LEU A 217 -8.81 -5.43 2.73
N PRO A 218 -9.12 -6.68 3.13
CA PRO A 218 -8.33 -7.83 2.68
C PRO A 218 -8.30 -8.05 1.16
N GLY A 219 -9.29 -7.52 0.44
CA GLY A 219 -9.35 -7.56 -1.02
C GLY A 219 -8.68 -6.38 -1.74
N HIS A 220 -8.26 -5.34 -1.01
CA HIS A 220 -7.73 -4.09 -1.55
C HIS A 220 -6.28 -3.85 -1.12
N THR A 221 -5.45 -4.88 -1.25
CA THR A 221 -4.05 -4.86 -0.78
C THR A 221 -3.15 -3.93 -1.59
N VAL A 222 -3.43 -3.76 -2.88
CA VAL A 222 -2.67 -2.86 -3.77
C VAL A 222 -2.94 -1.40 -3.39
N GLU A 223 -4.21 -1.02 -3.29
CA GLU A 223 -4.63 0.33 -2.93
C GLU A 223 -4.12 0.72 -1.54
N LEU A 224 -4.06 -0.25 -0.61
CA LEU A 224 -3.47 -0.05 0.71
C LEU A 224 -1.96 0.18 0.66
N ALA A 225 -1.23 -0.60 -0.14
CA ALA A 225 0.21 -0.42 -0.31
C ALA A 225 0.51 0.95 -0.92
N ASP A 226 -0.25 1.38 -1.93
CA ASP A 226 -0.11 2.71 -2.56
C ASP A 226 -0.40 3.84 -1.56
N ALA A 227 -1.47 3.72 -0.78
CA ALA A 227 -1.83 4.71 0.24
C ALA A 227 -0.78 4.80 1.36
N LEU A 228 -0.19 3.68 1.77
CA LEU A 228 0.90 3.63 2.73
C LEU A 228 2.19 4.26 2.17
N ASN A 229 2.55 3.95 0.92
CA ASN A 229 3.72 4.55 0.28
C ASN A 229 3.59 6.07 0.16
N GLU A 230 2.40 6.58 -0.12
CA GLU A 230 2.15 8.02 -0.11
C GLU A 230 2.31 8.62 1.29
N ALA A 231 1.71 8.00 2.31
CA ALA A 231 1.80 8.47 3.69
C ALA A 231 3.23 8.39 4.27
N LEU A 232 4.03 7.41 3.82
CA LEU A 232 5.40 7.17 4.27
C LEU A 232 6.45 7.82 3.38
N SER A 233 6.08 8.43 2.24
CA SER A 233 7.01 8.89 1.20
C SER A 233 8.15 9.74 1.73
N ALA A 234 7.88 10.73 2.58
CA ALA A 234 8.89 11.63 3.11
C ALA A 234 9.95 10.92 3.97
N LYS A 235 9.56 9.90 4.75
CA LYS A 235 10.47 9.19 5.67
C LYS A 235 11.09 7.94 5.05
N TRP A 236 10.33 7.20 4.27
CA TRP A 236 10.78 5.92 3.71
C TRP A 236 11.44 6.11 2.37
N ARG A 237 10.70 6.59 1.36
CA ARG A 237 11.23 6.73 0.01
C ARG A 237 12.27 7.85 -0.10
N ASP A 238 11.91 9.06 0.33
CA ASP A 238 12.73 10.25 0.06
C ASP A 238 13.93 10.37 1.00
N LEU A 239 13.81 9.88 2.24
CA LEU A 239 14.90 9.91 3.20
C LEU A 239 15.72 8.60 3.21
N ARG A 240 15.08 7.44 3.28
CA ARG A 240 15.77 6.16 3.47
C ARG A 240 15.88 5.30 2.22
N GLY A 241 15.16 5.64 1.14
CA GLY A 241 15.14 4.86 -0.09
C GLY A 241 14.45 3.51 0.08
N ILE A 242 13.41 3.41 0.91
CA ILE A 242 12.64 2.20 1.21
C ILE A 242 11.21 2.40 0.71
N GLU A 243 10.62 1.35 0.14
CA GLU A 243 9.22 1.34 -0.31
C GLU A 243 8.49 0.07 0.15
N VAL A 244 7.21 0.21 0.46
CA VAL A 244 6.31 -0.93 0.70
C VAL A 244 6.01 -1.58 -0.65
N VAL A 245 6.24 -2.88 -0.77
CA VAL A 245 5.92 -3.67 -1.97
C VAL A 245 4.52 -4.25 -1.87
N SER A 246 4.22 -4.85 -0.73
CA SER A 246 2.90 -5.42 -0.48
C SER A 246 2.44 -5.18 0.96
N PHE A 247 1.13 -5.06 1.13
CA PHE A 247 0.52 -4.93 2.45
C PHE A 247 -0.70 -5.83 2.53
N GLY A 248 -0.57 -6.95 3.25
CA GLY A 248 -1.62 -7.92 3.44
C GLY A 248 -2.38 -7.70 4.74
N VAL A 249 -3.70 -7.78 4.68
CA VAL A 249 -4.57 -7.75 5.86
C VAL A 249 -5.18 -9.13 6.04
N SER A 250 -4.72 -9.87 7.04
CA SER A 250 -5.22 -11.22 7.33
C SER A 250 -6.56 -11.20 8.05
N SER A 251 -6.76 -10.19 8.89
CA SER A 251 -8.04 -9.99 9.59
C SER A 251 -8.24 -8.53 9.91
N VAL A 252 -9.49 -8.09 9.84
CA VAL A 252 -9.92 -6.77 10.28
C VAL A 252 -11.20 -6.92 11.08
N THR A 253 -11.24 -6.31 12.26
CA THR A 253 -12.38 -6.34 13.16
C THR A 253 -12.66 -4.93 13.69
N ALA A 254 -13.93 -4.53 13.68
CA ALA A 254 -14.36 -3.33 14.37
C ALA A 254 -14.67 -3.67 15.85
N ASN A 255 -14.80 -2.65 16.66
CA ASN A 255 -15.25 -2.80 18.04
C ASN A 255 -16.68 -3.34 18.05
N GLU A 256 -17.03 -4.21 18.99
CA GLU A 256 -18.38 -4.80 19.06
C GLU A 256 -19.48 -3.74 19.18
N GLU A 257 -19.23 -2.65 19.88
CA GLU A 257 -20.15 -1.54 20.04
C GLU A 257 -20.38 -0.82 18.72
N ASP A 258 -19.29 -0.55 17.98
CA ASP A 258 -19.30 0.09 16.67
C ASP A 258 -20.01 -0.79 15.64
N GLU A 259 -19.75 -2.10 15.64
CA GLU A 259 -20.46 -3.05 14.77
C GLU A 259 -21.95 -3.11 15.03
N LYS A 260 -22.34 -3.11 16.30
CA LYS A 260 -23.76 -3.07 16.68
C LYS A 260 -24.41 -1.77 16.19
N MET A 261 -23.74 -0.64 16.42
CA MET A 261 -24.22 0.67 16.00
C MET A 261 -24.38 0.75 14.47
N ILE A 262 -23.40 0.28 13.69
CA ILE A 262 -23.50 0.23 12.22
C ILE A 262 -24.69 -0.62 11.78
N LYS A 263 -24.83 -1.84 12.37
CA LYS A 263 -25.94 -2.74 12.04
C LYS A 263 -27.30 -2.13 12.37
N GLU A 264 -27.41 -1.42 13.50
CA GLU A 264 -28.64 -0.72 13.89
C GLU A 264 -28.94 0.44 12.95
N MET A 265 -27.94 1.25 12.59
CA MET A 265 -28.10 2.35 11.63
C MET A 265 -28.51 1.82 10.25
N GLN A 266 -27.88 0.76 9.76
CA GLN A 266 -28.23 0.12 8.48
C GLN A 266 -29.66 -0.45 8.52
N ARG A 267 -30.05 -1.06 9.64
CA ARG A 267 -31.42 -1.55 9.84
C ARG A 267 -32.43 -0.40 9.86
N ASN A 268 -32.13 0.69 10.57
CA ASN A 268 -32.99 1.87 10.65
C ASN A 268 -33.10 2.55 9.27
N ALA A 269 -31.98 2.64 8.52
CA ALA A 269 -31.99 3.16 7.17
C ALA A 269 -32.83 2.31 6.20
N ALA A 270 -32.84 0.99 6.39
CA ALA A 270 -33.73 0.10 5.62
C ALA A 270 -35.21 0.36 5.89
N PHE A 271 -35.57 0.88 7.09
CA PHE A 271 -36.93 1.25 7.46
C PHE A 271 -37.29 2.69 7.10
N MET A 272 -36.35 3.51 6.63
CA MET A 272 -36.65 4.82 6.05
C MET A 272 -37.37 4.70 4.70
N ASP A 273 -37.27 3.56 4.03
CA ASP A 273 -38.15 3.25 2.88
C ASP A 273 -39.55 2.91 3.40
N PRO A 274 -40.58 3.73 3.08
CA PRO A 274 -41.92 3.55 3.59
C PRO A 274 -42.54 2.18 3.26
N THR A 275 -42.14 1.60 2.11
CA THR A 275 -42.63 0.29 1.66
C THR A 275 -42.05 -0.84 2.54
N ARG A 276 -40.76 -0.75 2.90
CA ARG A 276 -40.08 -1.71 3.80
C ARG A 276 -40.55 -1.55 5.24
N ALA A 277 -40.76 -0.34 5.69
CA ALA A 277 -41.31 -0.03 6.99
C ALA A 277 -42.72 -0.65 7.16
N ALA A 278 -43.61 -0.50 6.14
CA ALA A 278 -44.91 -1.10 6.15
C ALA A 278 -44.88 -2.62 6.16
N ALA A 279 -44.00 -3.25 5.38
CA ALA A 279 -43.81 -4.69 5.36
C ALA A 279 -43.31 -5.24 6.72
N HIS A 280 -42.36 -4.52 7.36
CA HIS A 280 -41.86 -4.89 8.69
C HIS A 280 -42.96 -4.76 9.75
N LEU A 281 -43.76 -3.69 9.71
CA LEU A 281 -44.87 -3.48 10.65
C LEU A 281 -45.90 -4.59 10.48
N ALA A 282 -46.20 -5.00 9.23
CA ALA A 282 -47.12 -6.10 8.94
C ALA A 282 -46.59 -7.42 9.49
N GLY A 283 -45.27 -7.71 9.34
CA GLY A 283 -44.60 -8.90 9.89
C GLY A 283 -44.62 -8.91 11.43
N ALA A 284 -44.25 -7.78 12.05
CA ALA A 284 -44.24 -7.65 13.52
C ALA A 284 -45.66 -7.80 14.10
N THR A 285 -46.68 -7.27 13.42
CA THR A 285 -48.07 -7.46 13.80
C THR A 285 -48.48 -8.93 13.69
N GLY A 286 -48.05 -9.63 12.63
CA GLY A 286 -48.29 -11.06 12.45
C GLY A 286 -47.65 -11.93 13.52
N ASP A 287 -46.42 -11.61 13.90
CA ASP A 287 -45.72 -12.34 14.97
C ASP A 287 -46.29 -12.04 16.35
N ALA A 288 -46.69 -10.82 16.62
CA ALA A 288 -47.43 -10.47 17.85
C ALA A 288 -48.76 -11.24 17.91
N MET A 289 -49.50 -11.37 16.80
CA MET A 289 -50.71 -12.17 16.72
C MET A 289 -50.48 -13.66 16.99
N LYS A 290 -49.41 -14.24 16.42
CA LYS A 290 -49.03 -15.64 16.66
C LYS A 290 -48.69 -15.86 18.13
N THR A 291 -47.92 -14.93 18.73
CA THR A 291 -47.54 -15.03 20.14
C THR A 291 -48.75 -14.88 21.07
N ALA A 292 -49.67 -13.98 20.73
CA ALA A 292 -50.94 -13.82 21.46
C ALA A 292 -51.86 -15.04 21.33
N ALA A 293 -51.92 -15.66 20.14
CA ALA A 293 -52.70 -16.87 19.90
C ALA A 293 -52.10 -18.13 20.62
N ALA A 294 -50.79 -18.14 20.86
CA ALA A 294 -50.11 -19.22 21.57
C ALA A 294 -50.28 -19.13 23.09
N ASN A 295 -50.84 -18.06 23.62
CA ASN A 295 -51.03 -17.85 25.08
C ASN A 295 -52.49 -18.15 25.49
N PRO A 296 -52.76 -19.24 26.26
CA PRO A 296 -54.12 -19.68 26.58
C PRO A 296 -54.98 -18.64 27.31
N ASN A 297 -54.34 -17.70 28.04
CA ASN A 297 -55.02 -16.65 28.79
C ASN A 297 -55.04 -15.30 28.07
N GLY A 298 -54.44 -15.15 26.91
CA GLY A 298 -54.32 -13.88 26.17
C GLY A 298 -55.34 -13.67 25.07
N ALA A 299 -56.02 -14.72 24.64
CA ALA A 299 -56.87 -14.72 23.44
C ALA A 299 -58.03 -13.69 23.50
N VAL A 300 -58.63 -13.52 24.68
CA VAL A 300 -59.80 -12.61 24.82
C VAL A 300 -59.37 -11.14 24.90
N GLY A 301 -58.27 -10.81 25.57
CA GLY A 301 -57.73 -9.44 25.64
C GLY A 301 -57.10 -8.98 24.31
N ALA A 302 -56.47 -9.91 23.59
CA ALA A 302 -55.88 -9.62 22.28
C ALA A 302 -56.95 -9.31 21.20
N PHE A 303 -58.11 -9.97 21.26
CA PHE A 303 -59.21 -9.76 20.30
C PHE A 303 -59.89 -8.38 20.51
N MET A 304 -60.05 -7.95 21.78
CA MET A 304 -60.61 -6.63 22.10
C MET A 304 -59.63 -5.47 21.77
N GLY A 305 -58.33 -5.66 22.00
CA GLY A 305 -57.29 -4.68 21.64
C GLY A 305 -57.11 -4.56 20.12
N MET A 306 -57.30 -5.65 19.35
CA MET A 306 -57.12 -5.70 17.92
C MET A 306 -58.22 -5.00 17.13
N GLY A 307 -59.45 -4.92 17.63
CA GLY A 307 -60.53 -4.17 17.03
C GLY A 307 -60.26 -2.66 16.97
N MET A 308 -59.62 -2.11 18.01
CA MET A 308 -59.23 -0.70 18.05
C MET A 308 -57.90 -0.44 17.38
N ALA A 309 -56.89 -1.33 17.48
CA ALA A 309 -55.59 -1.15 16.86
C ALA A 309 -55.62 -1.45 15.36
N GLY A 310 -56.47 -2.36 14.90
CA GLY A 310 -56.59 -2.71 13.49
C GLY A 310 -57.08 -1.56 12.59
N GLY A 311 -57.93 -0.71 13.12
CA GLY A 311 -58.40 0.50 12.40
C GLY A 311 -57.30 1.56 12.27
N MET A 312 -56.48 1.77 13.29
CA MET A 312 -55.37 2.73 13.26
C MET A 312 -54.17 2.21 12.50
N ALA A 313 -53.84 0.94 12.66
CA ALA A 313 -52.71 0.31 11.96
C ALA A 313 -52.97 0.19 10.44
N GLY A 314 -54.18 -0.12 10.04
CA GLY A 314 -54.58 -0.17 8.63
C GLY A 314 -54.50 1.18 7.93
N ALA A 315 -54.90 2.27 8.60
CA ALA A 315 -54.80 3.62 8.08
C ALA A 315 -53.32 4.08 7.97
N GLN A 316 -52.49 3.77 8.95
CA GLN A 316 -51.05 4.08 8.89
C GLN A 316 -50.31 3.27 7.82
N MET A 317 -50.64 1.99 7.65
CA MET A 317 -50.07 1.17 6.57
C MET A 317 -50.43 1.67 5.19
N GLY A 318 -51.71 2.09 4.98
CA GLY A 318 -52.13 2.68 3.72
C GLY A 318 -51.39 3.96 3.37
N THR A 319 -51.18 4.85 4.34
CA THR A 319 -50.38 6.07 4.16
C THR A 319 -48.89 5.79 3.87
N LEU A 320 -48.29 4.82 4.49
CA LEU A 320 -46.89 4.43 4.24
C LEU A 320 -46.71 3.84 2.83
N TYR A 321 -47.67 3.00 2.36
CA TYR A 321 -47.61 2.48 1.00
C TYR A 321 -47.84 3.59 -0.05
N GLN A 322 -48.72 4.57 0.21
CA GLN A 322 -48.90 5.72 -0.68
C GLN A 322 -47.67 6.62 -0.73
N GLN A 323 -47.02 6.87 0.43
CA GLN A 323 -45.78 7.64 0.46
C GLN A 323 -44.64 6.91 -0.25
N GLY A 324 -44.52 5.60 -0.12
CA GLY A 324 -43.55 4.79 -0.85
C GLY A 324 -43.74 4.83 -2.35
N ALA A 325 -44.98 4.74 -2.82
CA ALA A 325 -45.32 4.86 -4.24
C ALA A 325 -45.02 6.27 -4.78
N GLN A 326 -45.28 7.32 -4.00
CA GLN A 326 -44.94 8.70 -4.38
C GLN A 326 -43.43 8.96 -4.42
N GLN A 327 -42.66 8.40 -3.48
CA GLN A 327 -41.19 8.50 -3.53
C GLN A 327 -40.58 7.75 -4.72
N GLN A 328 -41.10 6.58 -5.05
CA GLN A 328 -40.66 5.84 -6.25
C GLN A 328 -41.01 6.59 -7.55
N ALA A 329 -42.17 7.20 -7.61
CA ALA A 329 -42.55 8.03 -8.75
C ALA A 329 -41.70 9.30 -8.87
N ALA A 330 -41.34 9.94 -7.75
CA ALA A 330 -40.46 11.10 -7.72
C ALA A 330 -39.01 10.74 -8.10
N GLN A 331 -38.50 9.57 -7.67
CA GLN A 331 -37.19 9.08 -8.07
C GLN A 331 -37.15 8.68 -9.55
N ALA A 332 -38.21 8.12 -10.09
CA ALA A 332 -38.32 7.84 -11.52
C ALA A 332 -38.38 9.13 -12.40
N GLN A 333 -38.89 10.23 -11.85
CA GLN A 333 -38.88 11.54 -12.50
C GLN A 333 -37.57 12.32 -12.31
N ALA A 334 -36.79 12.00 -11.28
CA ALA A 334 -35.48 12.63 -10.99
C ALA A 334 -34.31 11.97 -11.71
N ALA A 335 -34.49 10.84 -12.39
CA ALA A 335 -33.49 10.31 -13.29
C ALA A 335 -33.25 11.35 -14.40
N PRO A 336 -32.01 11.90 -14.56
CA PRO A 336 -31.73 12.83 -15.64
C PRO A 336 -32.08 12.12 -16.94
N ALA A 337 -33.03 12.67 -17.68
CA ALA A 337 -33.31 12.27 -19.06
C ALA A 337 -31.97 12.35 -19.78
N ALA A 338 -31.44 11.21 -20.23
CA ALA A 338 -30.22 11.19 -21.02
C ALA A 338 -30.40 12.22 -22.14
N ALA A 339 -29.62 13.30 -22.09
CA ALA A 339 -29.69 14.37 -23.08
C ALA A 339 -29.32 13.76 -24.43
N GLY A 340 -30.33 13.36 -25.18
CA GLY A 340 -30.15 12.81 -26.52
C GLY A 340 -29.60 13.88 -27.44
N TRP A 341 -28.62 13.56 -28.29
CA TRP A 341 -28.09 14.44 -29.31
C TRP A 341 -29.01 14.49 -30.56
N THR A 342 -28.94 15.57 -31.29
CA THR A 342 -29.71 15.75 -32.52
C THR A 342 -28.80 15.55 -33.73
N CYS A 343 -29.13 14.61 -34.59
CA CYS A 343 -28.43 14.33 -35.81
C CYS A 343 -28.65 15.40 -36.88
N ALA A 344 -27.67 15.59 -37.78
CA ALA A 344 -27.80 16.50 -38.93
C ALA A 344 -28.96 16.14 -39.88
N CYS A 345 -29.53 14.93 -39.78
CA CYS A 345 -30.73 14.54 -40.51
C CYS A 345 -32.07 15.05 -39.87
N GLY A 346 -31.98 15.79 -38.74
CA GLY A 346 -33.15 16.31 -38.03
C GLY A 346 -33.71 15.40 -36.94
N GLN A 347 -33.17 14.18 -36.76
CA GLN A 347 -33.62 13.26 -35.70
C GLN A 347 -33.05 13.68 -34.34
N ALA A 348 -33.94 14.11 -33.45
CA ALA A 348 -33.61 14.46 -32.07
C ALA A 348 -33.79 13.24 -31.15
N GLY A 349 -33.17 13.30 -29.94
CA GLY A 349 -33.33 12.29 -28.89
C GLY A 349 -32.56 11.02 -29.08
N ASN A 350 -31.46 11.05 -29.85
CA ASN A 350 -30.54 9.89 -29.98
C ASN A 350 -29.75 9.70 -28.71
N THR A 351 -29.81 8.53 -28.07
CA THR A 351 -29.09 8.17 -26.86
C THR A 351 -27.89 7.25 -27.13
N GLY A 352 -27.77 6.73 -28.35
CA GLY A 352 -26.68 5.87 -28.79
C GLY A 352 -25.57 6.60 -29.55
N LYS A 353 -24.47 5.87 -29.88
CA LYS A 353 -23.35 6.40 -30.70
C LYS A 353 -23.72 6.66 -32.16
N PHE A 354 -24.87 6.20 -32.61
CA PHE A 354 -25.35 6.33 -33.98
C PHE A 354 -26.81 6.85 -34.01
N CYS A 355 -27.16 7.61 -35.04
CA CYS A 355 -28.52 8.07 -35.25
C CYS A 355 -29.47 6.92 -35.55
N ALA A 356 -30.60 6.86 -34.84
CA ALA A 356 -31.61 5.81 -35.00
C ALA A 356 -32.30 5.83 -36.39
N ASN A 357 -32.27 6.99 -37.07
CA ASN A 357 -32.94 7.17 -38.35
C ASN A 357 -32.01 6.97 -39.55
N CYS A 358 -30.74 7.48 -39.51
CA CYS A 358 -29.88 7.48 -40.68
C CYS A 358 -28.55 6.73 -40.47
N GLY A 359 -28.28 6.18 -39.25
CA GLY A 359 -27.08 5.40 -38.94
C GLY A 359 -25.78 6.20 -38.88
N LYS A 360 -25.78 7.53 -39.00
CA LYS A 360 -24.58 8.33 -38.89
C LYS A 360 -24.13 8.44 -37.42
N PRO A 361 -22.82 8.48 -37.15
CA PRO A 361 -22.28 8.65 -35.80
C PRO A 361 -22.56 10.04 -35.26
N ALA A 362 -22.51 10.18 -33.91
CA ALA A 362 -22.73 11.41 -33.16
C ALA A 362 -21.70 12.48 -33.45
#